data_82b3162fd9984ac8f21dd187cd4bb7c7
#
_entry.id   82b3162fd9984ac8f21dd187cd4bb7c7
#
_cell.length_a   1.000
_cell.length_b   1.000
_cell.length_c   1.000
_cell.angle_alpha   90.00
_cell.angle_beta   90.00
_cell.angle_gamma   90.00
#
_symmetry.space_group_name_H-M   'P 1'
#
loop_
_entity.id
_entity.type
_entity.pdbx_description
1 polymer ?
#
loop_
_entity_poly.entity_id
_entity_poly.type
_entity_poly.pdbx_seq_one_letter_code
_entity_poly.pdbx_strand_id
1 'polypeptide(L)'
;MDENIEILKELGLTMYEAQAYVTLTSLISSNATEISEKADIPRSKIYDVLKKLHEKEYIEIEDGRPLTYNVKSPVEVLSREKEKINNRIDDTITTLTNIYENRMSQVQAPIWRIYGVEKIINQEVEIIKRAKSSVNMRIGFLFEGEGETLIKAFKRRRGLRVNILASPTCYINNEKIDIIKMFKDAGTNIQKADIPFVKVLISDSKEMMHTYTKFSEDKREVIPETAIGIWNKYEDVARNYDERFMNQLEKIKRKQKNKIIQ
;
A
#
# COMPACT_ATOMS: atom_id res chain seq x y z
N MET A 1 4.78 -16.87 28.97
CA MET A 1 5.68 -15.83 29.55
C MET A 1 6.90 -15.60 28.67
N ASP A 2 7.46 -16.65 28.10
CA ASP A 2 8.68 -16.60 27.29
C ASP A 2 8.51 -15.85 25.94
N GLU A 3 7.38 -16.01 25.26
CA GLU A 3 7.10 -15.35 23.99
C GLU A 3 7.04 -13.81 24.11
N ASN A 4 6.43 -13.29 25.19
CA ASN A 4 6.39 -11.85 25.45
C ASN A 4 7.80 -11.28 25.71
N ILE A 5 8.66 -12.05 26.40
CA ILE A 5 10.05 -11.65 26.66
C ILE A 5 10.83 -11.59 25.34
N GLU A 6 10.65 -12.57 24.44
CA GLU A 6 11.33 -12.57 23.14
C GLU A 6 10.91 -11.37 22.28
N ILE A 7 9.62 -11.07 22.20
CA ILE A 7 9.13 -9.86 21.49
C ILE A 7 9.72 -8.59 22.07
N LEU A 8 9.75 -8.45 23.40
CA LEU A 8 10.35 -7.27 24.05
C LEU A 8 11.86 -7.14 23.76
N LYS A 9 12.57 -8.26 23.62
CA LYS A 9 13.98 -8.27 23.20
C LYS A 9 14.15 -7.81 21.76
N GLU A 10 13.26 -8.25 20.85
CA GLU A 10 13.24 -7.76 19.46
C GLU A 10 12.99 -6.24 19.40
N LEU A 11 12.23 -5.69 20.35
CA LEU A 11 12.02 -4.25 20.51
C LEU A 11 13.22 -3.53 21.19
N GLY A 12 14.31 -4.24 21.46
CA GLY A 12 15.57 -3.66 21.97
C GLY A 12 15.70 -3.62 23.49
N LEU A 13 14.92 -4.41 24.22
CA LEU A 13 15.15 -4.65 25.64
C LEU A 13 16.17 -5.77 25.84
N THR A 14 16.98 -5.66 26.88
CA THR A 14 17.78 -6.79 27.37
C THR A 14 16.88 -7.82 28.07
N MET A 15 17.38 -9.03 28.30
CA MET A 15 16.65 -10.07 29.03
C MET A 15 16.13 -9.57 30.39
N TYR A 16 16.99 -8.94 31.19
CA TYR A 16 16.59 -8.41 32.50
C TYR A 16 15.60 -7.25 32.41
N GLU A 17 15.73 -6.37 31.41
CA GLU A 17 14.76 -5.29 31.16
C GLU A 17 13.38 -5.87 30.81
N ALA A 18 13.33 -6.87 29.92
CA ALA A 18 12.09 -7.53 29.54
C ALA A 18 11.44 -8.26 30.74
N GLN A 19 12.23 -9.01 31.51
CA GLN A 19 11.75 -9.69 32.73
C GLN A 19 11.21 -8.69 33.76
N ALA A 20 11.93 -7.60 34.01
CA ALA A 20 11.51 -6.56 34.96
C ALA A 20 10.21 -5.89 34.50
N TYR A 21 10.09 -5.57 33.21
CA TYR A 21 8.89 -4.95 32.65
C TYR A 21 7.66 -5.88 32.71
N VAL A 22 7.80 -7.16 32.34
CA VAL A 22 6.72 -8.15 32.43
C VAL A 22 6.28 -8.35 33.89
N THR A 23 7.25 -8.44 34.81
CA THR A 23 6.95 -8.56 36.23
C THR A 23 6.23 -7.33 36.76
N LEU A 24 6.73 -6.13 36.42
CA LEU A 24 6.10 -4.88 36.88
C LEU A 24 4.71 -4.68 36.23
N THR A 25 4.48 -5.18 35.03
CA THR A 25 3.14 -5.16 34.41
C THR A 25 2.12 -5.95 35.24
N SER A 26 2.53 -7.02 35.90
CA SER A 26 1.65 -7.78 36.80
C SER A 26 1.45 -7.14 38.16
N LEU A 27 2.40 -6.30 38.59
CA LEU A 27 2.36 -5.60 39.88
C LEU A 27 1.75 -4.21 39.79
N ILE A 28 1.73 -3.61 38.61
CA ILE A 28 1.34 -2.23 38.28
C ILE A 28 2.30 -1.21 38.90
N SER A 29 2.61 -1.34 40.19
CA SER A 29 3.49 -0.46 40.95
C SER A 29 4.22 -1.28 42.03
N SER A 30 5.54 -1.06 42.18
CA SER A 30 6.32 -1.77 43.19
C SER A 30 7.67 -1.10 43.42
N ASN A 31 8.39 -1.53 44.50
CA ASN A 31 9.76 -1.11 44.78
C ASN A 31 10.80 -2.06 44.14
N ALA A 32 12.05 -1.61 44.03
CA ALA A 32 13.12 -2.35 43.38
C ALA A 32 13.38 -3.73 44.02
N THR A 33 13.22 -3.87 45.33
CA THR A 33 13.45 -5.15 46.03
C THR A 33 12.44 -6.19 45.64
N GLU A 34 11.17 -5.86 45.63
CA GLU A 34 10.10 -6.78 45.23
C GLU A 34 10.18 -7.16 43.74
N ILE A 35 10.50 -6.19 42.86
CA ILE A 35 10.72 -6.44 41.45
C ILE A 35 11.90 -7.41 41.22
N SER A 36 13.03 -7.18 41.93
CA SER A 36 14.22 -8.03 41.90
C SER A 36 13.91 -9.49 42.28
N GLU A 37 13.13 -9.67 43.33
CA GLU A 37 12.76 -11.01 43.83
C GLU A 37 11.79 -11.73 42.88
N LYS A 38 10.75 -11.05 42.38
CA LYS A 38 9.74 -11.64 41.52
C LYS A 38 10.21 -11.85 40.07
N ALA A 39 11.13 -11.03 39.58
CA ALA A 39 11.70 -11.13 38.25
C ALA A 39 12.96 -12.00 38.18
N ASP A 40 13.42 -12.54 39.32
CA ASP A 40 14.67 -13.30 39.44
C ASP A 40 15.89 -12.53 38.86
N ILE A 41 15.98 -11.24 39.21
CA ILE A 41 17.07 -10.36 38.77
C ILE A 41 17.97 -10.06 40.00
N PRO A 42 19.31 -10.23 39.86
CA PRO A 42 20.22 -9.93 40.99
C PRO A 42 20.05 -8.50 41.53
N ARG A 43 20.01 -8.35 42.85
CA ARG A 43 19.87 -7.03 43.53
C ARG A 43 20.91 -6.01 43.09
N SER A 44 22.10 -6.46 42.71
CA SER A 44 23.17 -5.59 42.20
C SER A 44 22.89 -5.00 40.83
N LYS A 45 21.93 -5.57 40.08
CA LYS A 45 21.59 -5.15 38.71
C LYS A 45 20.24 -4.44 38.59
N ILE A 46 19.33 -4.66 39.55
CA ILE A 46 17.95 -4.19 39.39
C ILE A 46 17.84 -2.67 39.22
N TYR A 47 18.62 -1.89 39.96
CA TYR A 47 18.57 -0.43 39.87
C TYR A 47 19.00 0.08 38.49
N ASP A 48 20.04 -0.53 37.88
CA ASP A 48 20.49 -0.18 36.55
C ASP A 48 19.44 -0.60 35.47
N VAL A 49 18.82 -1.76 35.62
CA VAL A 49 17.73 -2.25 34.78
C VAL A 49 16.52 -1.31 34.82
N LEU A 50 16.09 -0.91 36.03
CA LEU A 50 14.94 -0.02 36.17
C LEU A 50 15.24 1.39 35.64
N LYS A 51 16.47 1.90 35.86
CA LYS A 51 16.91 3.15 35.25
C LYS A 51 16.82 3.13 33.73
N LYS A 52 17.30 2.07 33.11
CA LYS A 52 17.24 1.90 31.64
C LYS A 52 15.80 1.78 31.11
N LEU A 53 14.93 1.07 31.86
CA LEU A 53 13.51 1.02 31.51
C LEU A 53 12.83 2.38 31.57
N HIS A 54 13.22 3.20 32.55
CA HIS A 54 12.74 4.58 32.66
C HIS A 54 13.28 5.45 31.50
N GLU A 55 14.58 5.36 31.19
CA GLU A 55 15.18 6.07 30.04
C GLU A 55 14.54 5.70 28.70
N LYS A 56 14.09 4.45 28.58
CA LYS A 56 13.33 3.96 27.42
C LYS A 56 11.83 4.27 27.49
N GLU A 57 11.37 4.93 28.56
CA GLU A 57 9.97 5.32 28.81
C GLU A 57 8.98 4.15 28.94
N TYR A 58 9.44 2.99 29.44
CA TYR A 58 8.59 1.84 29.75
C TYR A 58 7.96 1.94 31.14
N ILE A 59 8.61 2.67 32.05
CA ILE A 59 8.17 2.87 33.43
C ILE A 59 8.34 4.32 33.84
N GLU A 60 7.70 4.69 34.94
CA GLU A 60 7.91 5.95 35.66
C GLU A 60 8.52 5.67 37.05
N ILE A 61 9.32 6.60 37.51
CA ILE A 61 9.91 6.55 38.87
C ILE A 61 9.21 7.63 39.71
N GLU A 62 8.64 7.21 40.82
CA GLU A 62 8.01 8.10 41.77
C GLU A 62 8.90 8.23 43.03
N ASP A 63 9.16 9.47 43.42
CA ASP A 63 9.97 9.77 44.56
C ASP A 63 9.31 9.28 45.86
N GLY A 64 10.09 8.56 46.67
CA GLY A 64 9.63 8.00 47.94
C GLY A 64 10.77 7.32 48.68
N ARG A 65 10.48 6.81 49.87
CA ARG A 65 11.44 6.01 50.67
C ARG A 65 10.75 4.72 51.12
N PRO A 66 10.92 3.63 50.36
CA PRO A 66 11.74 3.45 49.15
C PRO A 66 11.12 4.10 47.89
N LEU A 67 11.93 4.24 46.78
CA LEU A 67 11.46 4.67 45.48
C LEU A 67 10.42 3.65 44.93
N THR A 68 9.39 4.17 44.29
CA THR A 68 8.34 3.37 43.68
C THR A 68 8.47 3.45 42.16
N TYR A 69 8.29 2.32 41.50
CA TYR A 69 8.35 2.18 40.03
C TYR A 69 6.96 1.80 39.51
N ASN A 70 6.44 2.62 38.63
CA ASN A 70 5.10 2.46 38.04
C ASN A 70 5.23 2.03 36.60
N VAL A 71 4.53 0.97 36.18
CA VAL A 71 4.53 0.54 34.81
C VAL A 71 3.70 1.51 33.95
N LYS A 72 4.21 1.87 32.77
CA LYS A 72 3.36 2.52 31.76
C LYS A 72 2.49 1.48 31.06
N SER A 73 1.31 1.90 30.59
CA SER A 73 0.38 1.01 29.92
C SER A 73 1.06 0.25 28.76
N PRO A 74 0.99 -1.08 28.72
CA PRO A 74 1.53 -1.87 27.62
C PRO A 74 0.98 -1.43 26.26
N VAL A 75 -0.29 -1.01 26.19
CA VAL A 75 -0.88 -0.49 24.94
C VAL A 75 -0.16 0.78 24.46
N GLU A 76 0.10 1.71 25.36
CA GLU A 76 0.81 2.96 25.05
C GLU A 76 2.24 2.70 24.58
N VAL A 77 2.99 1.93 25.39
CA VAL A 77 4.39 1.63 25.12
C VAL A 77 4.58 0.85 23.84
N LEU A 78 3.84 -0.24 23.66
CA LEU A 78 3.99 -1.09 22.48
C LEU A 78 3.45 -0.44 21.19
N SER A 79 2.41 0.40 21.28
CA SER A 79 1.95 1.19 20.14
C SER A 79 3.00 2.19 19.68
N ARG A 80 3.68 2.87 20.59
CA ARG A 80 4.79 3.77 20.28
C ARG A 80 5.97 3.04 19.63
N GLU A 81 6.37 1.89 20.15
CA GLU A 81 7.48 1.11 19.58
C GLU A 81 7.10 0.58 18.17
N LYS A 82 5.87 0.12 17.99
CA LYS A 82 5.34 -0.27 16.67
C LYS A 82 5.41 0.88 15.67
N GLU A 83 5.03 2.09 16.06
CA GLU A 83 5.10 3.27 15.20
C GLU A 83 6.54 3.62 14.82
N LYS A 84 7.47 3.57 15.79
CA LYS A 84 8.91 3.78 15.53
C LYS A 84 9.46 2.79 14.51
N ILE A 85 9.09 1.51 14.63
CA ILE A 85 9.53 0.47 13.69
C ILE A 85 8.92 0.71 12.31
N ASN A 86 7.64 1.01 12.22
CA ASN A 86 6.97 1.28 10.95
C ASN A 86 7.61 2.47 10.23
N ASN A 87 7.88 3.57 10.94
CA ASN A 87 8.54 4.75 10.36
C ASN A 87 9.95 4.41 9.84
N ARG A 88 10.73 3.63 10.59
CA ARG A 88 12.05 3.17 10.13
C ARG A 88 11.99 2.26 8.91
N ILE A 89 10.99 1.39 8.83
CA ILE A 89 10.75 0.55 7.66
C ILE A 89 10.38 1.41 6.46
N ASP A 90 9.49 2.38 6.61
CA ASP A 90 9.05 3.29 5.54
C ASP A 90 10.22 4.14 5.00
N ASP A 91 11.06 4.67 5.89
CA ASP A 91 12.28 5.39 5.52
C ASP A 91 13.26 4.48 4.76
N THR A 92 13.41 3.24 5.21
CA THR A 92 14.27 2.25 4.56
C THR A 92 13.75 1.88 3.17
N ILE A 93 12.44 1.64 3.03
CA ILE A 93 11.78 1.40 1.76
C ILE A 93 12.06 2.57 0.81
N THR A 94 11.87 3.80 1.26
CA THR A 94 12.10 5.01 0.47
C THR A 94 13.55 5.09 0.01
N THR A 95 14.51 4.88 0.93
CA THR A 95 15.95 4.94 0.64
C THR A 95 16.37 3.86 -0.36
N LEU A 96 15.98 2.61 -0.11
CA LEU A 96 16.33 1.50 -0.99
C LEU A 96 15.66 1.60 -2.35
N THR A 97 14.42 2.10 -2.41
CA THR A 97 13.73 2.35 -3.67
C THR A 97 14.47 3.41 -4.48
N ASN A 98 14.91 4.50 -3.86
CA ASN A 98 15.70 5.54 -4.55
C ASN A 98 17.04 5.00 -5.07
N ILE A 99 17.76 4.20 -4.28
CA ILE A 99 19.01 3.55 -4.72
C ILE A 99 18.74 2.61 -5.90
N TYR A 100 17.72 1.81 -5.81
CA TYR A 100 17.31 0.86 -6.85
C TYR A 100 16.92 1.60 -8.14
N GLU A 101 16.08 2.64 -8.06
CA GLU A 101 15.63 3.42 -9.21
C GLU A 101 16.78 4.21 -9.87
N ASN A 102 17.70 4.79 -9.09
CA ASN A 102 18.87 5.50 -9.61
C ASN A 102 19.86 4.57 -10.33
N ARG A 103 20.04 3.36 -9.86
CA ARG A 103 20.87 2.35 -10.56
C ARG A 103 20.19 1.84 -11.82
N MET A 104 18.88 1.68 -11.81
CA MET A 104 18.10 1.21 -12.93
C MET A 104 17.98 2.26 -14.06
N SER A 105 18.05 3.54 -13.77
CA SER A 105 18.08 4.60 -14.80
C SER A 105 19.36 4.62 -15.63
N GLN A 106 20.44 3.97 -15.18
CA GLN A 106 21.70 3.79 -15.94
C GLN A 106 21.69 2.53 -16.83
N VAL A 107 20.77 1.60 -16.58
CA VAL A 107 20.54 0.42 -17.42
C VAL A 107 19.17 0.59 -18.03
N GLN A 108 19.02 0.47 -19.36
CA GLN A 108 17.77 0.59 -20.15
C GLN A 108 16.52 0.42 -19.26
N ALA A 109 15.59 1.40 -19.27
CA ALA A 109 14.44 1.44 -18.37
C ALA A 109 13.78 0.06 -18.24
N PRO A 110 13.61 -0.47 -17.03
CA PRO A 110 13.24 -1.87 -16.86
C PRO A 110 11.80 -2.14 -17.27
N ILE A 111 11.60 -3.31 -17.83
CA ILE A 111 10.27 -3.87 -18.08
C ILE A 111 10.03 -4.95 -17.03
N TRP A 112 9.00 -4.77 -16.22
CA TRP A 112 8.59 -5.75 -15.21
C TRP A 112 7.40 -6.57 -15.71
N ARG A 113 7.51 -7.87 -15.55
CA ARG A 113 6.41 -8.81 -15.77
C ARG A 113 5.76 -9.15 -14.43
N ILE A 114 4.46 -9.00 -14.36
CA ILE A 114 3.66 -9.23 -13.16
C ILE A 114 2.68 -10.37 -13.47
N TYR A 115 2.73 -11.42 -12.69
CA TYR A 115 1.88 -12.59 -12.85
C TYR A 115 0.84 -12.65 -11.74
N GLY A 116 -0.39 -12.97 -12.12
CA GLY A 116 -1.53 -13.14 -11.21
C GLY A 116 -2.33 -11.86 -11.00
N VAL A 117 -3.64 -12.01 -10.99
CA VAL A 117 -4.62 -10.92 -10.96
C VAL A 117 -4.42 -9.99 -9.77
N GLU A 118 -4.26 -10.55 -8.57
CA GLU A 118 -4.09 -9.76 -7.34
C GLU A 118 -2.87 -8.82 -7.43
N LYS A 119 -1.73 -9.34 -7.89
CA LYS A 119 -0.50 -8.55 -8.05
C LYS A 119 -0.64 -7.47 -9.13
N ILE A 120 -1.39 -7.77 -10.21
CA ILE A 120 -1.71 -6.82 -11.27
C ILE A 120 -2.53 -5.66 -10.70
N ILE A 121 -3.62 -5.95 -10.00
CA ILE A 121 -4.48 -4.94 -9.37
C ILE A 121 -3.69 -4.10 -8.35
N ASN A 122 -2.88 -4.75 -7.51
CA ASN A 122 -2.04 -4.05 -6.54
C ASN A 122 -1.06 -3.09 -7.22
N GLN A 123 -0.43 -3.50 -8.33
CA GLN A 123 0.47 -2.63 -9.09
C GLN A 123 -0.26 -1.45 -9.75
N GLU A 124 -1.47 -1.66 -10.27
CA GLU A 124 -2.30 -0.56 -10.80
C GLU A 124 -2.63 0.46 -9.71
N VAL A 125 -3.01 -0.02 -8.52
CA VAL A 125 -3.25 0.84 -7.35
C VAL A 125 -2.01 1.63 -6.95
N GLU A 126 -0.84 1.00 -6.93
CA GLU A 126 0.42 1.68 -6.60
C GLU A 126 0.77 2.76 -7.64
N ILE A 127 0.56 2.49 -8.93
CA ILE A 127 0.73 3.50 -9.98
C ILE A 127 -0.22 4.69 -9.74
N ILE A 128 -1.50 4.43 -9.44
CA ILE A 128 -2.49 5.48 -9.14
C ILE A 128 -2.10 6.28 -7.89
N LYS A 129 -1.64 5.64 -6.83
CA LYS A 129 -1.22 6.29 -5.59
C LYS A 129 -0.07 7.29 -5.81
N ARG A 130 0.92 6.94 -6.63
CA ARG A 130 2.09 7.80 -6.88
C ARG A 130 1.91 8.79 -8.04
N ALA A 131 0.84 8.68 -8.82
CA ALA A 131 0.52 9.63 -9.90
C ALA A 131 0.43 11.07 -9.37
N LYS A 132 1.05 12.02 -10.05
CA LYS A 132 1.12 13.43 -9.60
C LYS A 132 0.03 14.29 -10.23
N SER A 133 -0.28 14.07 -11.50
CA SER A 133 -1.15 14.95 -12.29
C SER A 133 -2.29 14.24 -13.01
N SER A 134 -2.03 13.07 -13.59
CA SER A 134 -3.02 12.41 -14.44
C SER A 134 -2.86 10.89 -14.50
N VAL A 135 -3.99 10.22 -14.62
CA VAL A 135 -4.08 8.81 -14.98
C VAL A 135 -5.05 8.67 -16.13
N ASN A 136 -4.60 8.05 -17.21
CA ASN A 136 -5.39 7.72 -18.38
C ASN A 136 -5.48 6.19 -18.53
N MET A 137 -6.70 5.66 -18.62
CA MET A 137 -6.93 4.22 -18.71
C MET A 137 -7.75 3.82 -19.92
N ARG A 138 -7.37 2.69 -20.52
CA ARG A 138 -8.21 1.94 -21.47
C ARG A 138 -8.67 0.66 -20.77
N ILE A 139 -9.98 0.45 -20.68
CA ILE A 139 -10.57 -0.68 -19.97
C ILE A 139 -11.48 -1.44 -20.94
N GLY A 140 -10.97 -2.50 -21.52
CA GLY A 140 -11.76 -3.42 -22.37
C GLY A 140 -12.39 -4.56 -21.56
N PHE A 141 -11.83 -4.86 -20.40
CA PHE A 141 -12.26 -5.89 -19.46
C PHE A 141 -11.84 -5.56 -18.04
N LEU A 142 -12.46 -6.22 -17.08
CA LEU A 142 -12.09 -6.16 -15.66
C LEU A 142 -11.95 -7.58 -15.10
N PHE A 143 -11.12 -7.72 -14.09
CA PHE A 143 -11.11 -8.87 -13.21
C PHE A 143 -12.09 -8.68 -12.04
N GLU A 144 -12.42 -9.75 -11.35
CA GLU A 144 -13.28 -9.70 -10.18
C GLU A 144 -12.71 -8.77 -9.08
N GLY A 145 -13.55 -7.88 -8.54
CA GLY A 145 -13.18 -6.90 -7.49
C GLY A 145 -12.23 -5.77 -7.93
N GLU A 146 -11.77 -5.79 -9.18
CA GLU A 146 -10.84 -4.78 -9.68
C GLU A 146 -11.50 -3.40 -9.81
N GLY A 147 -12.69 -3.34 -10.38
CA GLY A 147 -13.40 -2.07 -10.60
C GLY A 147 -13.57 -1.27 -9.32
N GLU A 148 -14.04 -1.93 -8.26
CA GLU A 148 -14.23 -1.33 -6.93
C GLU A 148 -12.90 -0.89 -6.31
N THR A 149 -11.85 -1.67 -6.51
CA THR A 149 -10.50 -1.37 -6.00
C THR A 149 -9.91 -0.14 -6.67
N LEU A 150 -10.02 -0.03 -8.00
CA LEU A 150 -9.58 1.14 -8.76
C LEU A 150 -10.37 2.39 -8.38
N ILE A 151 -11.69 2.28 -8.24
CA ILE A 151 -12.54 3.38 -7.81
C ILE A 151 -12.14 3.89 -6.42
N LYS A 152 -11.86 2.99 -5.47
CA LYS A 152 -11.36 3.36 -4.14
C LYS A 152 -10.03 4.10 -4.22
N ALA A 153 -9.12 3.64 -5.10
CA ALA A 153 -7.83 4.29 -5.31
C ALA A 153 -8.00 5.71 -5.89
N PHE A 154 -8.84 5.90 -6.89
CA PHE A 154 -9.13 7.23 -7.47
C PHE A 154 -9.76 8.19 -6.45
N LYS A 155 -10.72 7.74 -5.66
CA LYS A 155 -11.38 8.58 -4.64
C LYS A 155 -10.43 9.10 -3.56
N ARG A 156 -9.34 8.36 -3.27
CA ARG A 156 -8.30 8.79 -2.32
C ARG A 156 -7.34 9.84 -2.88
N ARG A 157 -7.37 10.07 -4.20
CA ARG A 157 -6.44 10.99 -4.90
C ARG A 157 -7.15 12.25 -5.37
N ARG A 158 -7.46 13.15 -4.41
CA ARG A 158 -8.07 14.46 -4.71
C ARG A 158 -7.17 15.28 -5.64
N GLY A 159 -7.76 15.84 -6.71
CA GLY A 159 -7.04 16.67 -7.70
C GLY A 159 -6.35 15.87 -8.82
N LEU A 160 -6.31 14.56 -8.78
CA LEU A 160 -5.83 13.73 -9.87
C LEU A 160 -6.81 13.76 -11.05
N ARG A 161 -6.33 14.08 -12.25
CA ARG A 161 -7.15 14.00 -13.47
C ARG A 161 -7.21 12.56 -13.94
N VAL A 162 -8.39 11.97 -13.88
CA VAL A 162 -8.62 10.58 -14.31
C VAL A 162 -9.50 10.58 -15.55
N ASN A 163 -8.99 10.05 -16.67
CA ASN A 163 -9.75 9.86 -17.90
C ASN A 163 -9.77 8.37 -18.25
N ILE A 164 -10.94 7.87 -18.57
CA ILE A 164 -11.14 6.46 -18.92
C ILE A 164 -11.83 6.34 -20.27
N LEU A 165 -11.25 5.52 -21.16
CA LEU A 165 -11.92 5.00 -22.33
C LEU A 165 -12.25 3.53 -22.06
N ALA A 166 -13.52 3.14 -22.15
CA ALA A 166 -13.90 1.78 -21.80
C ALA A 166 -14.88 1.15 -22.80
N SER A 167 -14.77 -0.16 -22.95
CA SER A 167 -15.85 -0.97 -23.48
C SER A 167 -17.08 -0.79 -22.60
N PRO A 168 -18.31 -0.79 -23.18
CA PRO A 168 -19.51 -0.53 -22.38
C PRO A 168 -19.71 -1.58 -21.30
N THR A 169 -19.40 -2.82 -21.61
CA THR A 169 -19.64 -3.96 -20.72
C THR A 169 -18.53 -4.99 -20.84
N CYS A 170 -18.31 -5.75 -19.76
CA CYS A 170 -17.55 -7.01 -19.74
C CYS A 170 -18.36 -8.07 -18.98
N TYR A 171 -17.85 -9.29 -18.93
CA TYR A 171 -18.44 -10.38 -18.15
C TYR A 171 -17.46 -10.83 -17.07
N ILE A 172 -17.96 -11.11 -15.88
CA ILE A 172 -17.23 -11.63 -14.73
C ILE A 172 -18.12 -12.70 -14.09
N ASN A 173 -17.67 -13.93 -13.98
CA ASN A 173 -18.44 -15.05 -13.42
C ASN A 173 -19.84 -15.20 -14.07
N ASN A 174 -19.93 -15.11 -15.38
CA ASN A 174 -21.16 -15.11 -16.17
C ASN A 174 -22.10 -13.90 -15.94
N GLU A 175 -21.71 -12.94 -15.13
CA GLU A 175 -22.47 -11.72 -14.91
C GLU A 175 -22.02 -10.60 -15.82
N LYS A 176 -22.99 -9.90 -16.43
CA LYS A 176 -22.71 -8.76 -17.28
C LYS A 176 -22.49 -7.50 -16.44
N ILE A 177 -21.32 -6.94 -16.49
CA ILE A 177 -20.93 -5.73 -15.78
C ILE A 177 -20.98 -4.52 -16.71
N ASP A 178 -21.68 -3.47 -16.34
CA ASP A 178 -21.69 -2.17 -17.02
C ASP A 178 -20.53 -1.31 -16.50
N ILE A 179 -19.41 -1.33 -17.25
CA ILE A 179 -18.19 -0.61 -16.88
C ILE A 179 -18.44 0.91 -16.88
N ILE A 180 -19.21 1.40 -17.86
CA ILE A 180 -19.49 2.85 -17.99
C ILE A 180 -20.25 3.35 -16.76
N LYS A 181 -21.33 2.66 -16.38
CA LYS A 181 -22.12 3.03 -15.22
C LYS A 181 -21.30 2.97 -13.94
N MET A 182 -20.55 1.87 -13.72
CA MET A 182 -19.73 1.66 -12.52
C MET A 182 -18.77 2.84 -12.27
N PHE A 183 -17.99 3.24 -13.26
CA PHE A 183 -17.01 4.32 -13.11
C PHE A 183 -17.63 5.70 -13.17
N LYS A 184 -18.74 5.90 -13.89
CA LYS A 184 -19.46 7.18 -13.94
C LYS A 184 -20.08 7.52 -12.59
N ASP A 185 -20.69 6.54 -11.94
CA ASP A 185 -21.29 6.69 -10.60
C ASP A 185 -20.22 7.01 -9.54
N ALA A 186 -18.97 6.66 -9.82
CA ALA A 186 -17.81 7.02 -9.00
C ALA A 186 -17.25 8.43 -9.28
N GLY A 187 -17.82 9.18 -10.23
CA GLY A 187 -17.41 10.55 -10.57
C GLY A 187 -16.17 10.64 -11.47
N THR A 188 -15.79 9.58 -12.18
CA THR A 188 -14.67 9.61 -13.12
C THR A 188 -15.09 10.14 -14.50
N ASN A 189 -14.14 10.73 -15.23
CA ASN A 189 -14.36 11.12 -16.63
C ASN A 189 -14.21 9.92 -17.56
N ILE A 190 -15.29 9.16 -17.72
CA ILE A 190 -15.31 7.96 -18.55
C ILE A 190 -16.09 8.17 -19.84
N GLN A 191 -15.57 7.63 -20.95
CA GLN A 191 -16.19 7.65 -22.26
C GLN A 191 -16.23 6.24 -22.86
N LYS A 192 -17.34 5.93 -23.56
CA LYS A 192 -17.49 4.68 -24.30
C LYS A 192 -16.52 4.63 -25.48
N ALA A 193 -15.79 3.53 -25.61
CA ALA A 193 -14.91 3.23 -26.72
C ALA A 193 -15.04 1.74 -27.11
N ASP A 194 -14.79 1.43 -28.35
CA ASP A 194 -14.73 0.04 -28.83
C ASP A 194 -13.28 -0.46 -28.67
N ILE A 195 -12.99 -1.03 -27.54
CA ILE A 195 -11.65 -1.48 -27.12
C ILE A 195 -11.70 -2.84 -26.39
N PRO A 196 -12.44 -3.84 -26.89
CA PRO A 196 -12.42 -5.17 -26.28
C PRO A 196 -10.97 -5.66 -26.22
N PHE A 197 -10.62 -6.49 -25.26
CA PHE A 197 -9.30 -7.11 -25.11
C PHE A 197 -8.13 -6.17 -24.75
N VAL A 198 -8.36 -4.86 -24.64
CA VAL A 198 -7.30 -3.89 -24.29
C VAL A 198 -7.46 -3.43 -22.86
N LYS A 199 -6.37 -3.48 -22.11
CA LYS A 199 -6.28 -2.87 -20.78
C LYS A 199 -4.92 -2.22 -20.61
N VAL A 200 -4.93 -0.89 -20.49
CA VAL A 200 -3.72 -0.07 -20.36
C VAL A 200 -3.97 1.01 -19.33
N LEU A 201 -3.02 1.20 -18.44
CA LEU A 201 -2.94 2.31 -17.50
C LEU A 201 -1.70 3.14 -17.83
N ILE A 202 -1.85 4.46 -17.94
CA ILE A 202 -0.78 5.42 -18.19
C ILE A 202 -0.83 6.47 -17.09
N SER A 203 0.30 6.73 -16.46
CA SER A 203 0.42 7.73 -15.39
C SER A 203 1.41 8.81 -15.78
N ASP A 204 0.97 10.07 -15.68
CA ASP A 204 1.77 11.30 -15.89
C ASP A 204 2.57 11.32 -17.20
N SER A 205 2.18 10.57 -18.23
CA SER A 205 2.94 10.33 -19.48
C SER A 205 4.36 9.78 -19.24
N LYS A 206 4.63 9.15 -18.09
CA LYS A 206 5.97 8.71 -17.65
C LYS A 206 6.09 7.23 -17.43
N GLU A 207 5.02 6.60 -17.03
CA GLU A 207 4.96 5.15 -16.83
C GLU A 207 3.66 4.58 -17.37
N MET A 208 3.71 3.31 -17.75
CA MET A 208 2.53 2.63 -18.21
C MET A 208 2.53 1.15 -17.82
N MET A 209 1.33 0.61 -17.69
CA MET A 209 1.11 -0.81 -17.50
C MET A 209 0.13 -1.32 -18.53
N HIS A 210 0.49 -2.41 -19.20
CA HIS A 210 -0.34 -3.14 -20.14
C HIS A 210 -0.71 -4.48 -19.52
N THR A 211 -1.98 -4.80 -19.47
CA THR A 211 -2.47 -6.08 -18.96
C THR A 211 -2.96 -6.94 -20.10
N TYR A 212 -2.45 -8.16 -20.17
CA TYR A 212 -2.79 -9.19 -21.14
C TYR A 212 -3.46 -10.36 -20.42
N THR A 213 -4.42 -10.98 -21.10
CA THR A 213 -5.06 -12.22 -20.65
C THR A 213 -5.64 -12.96 -21.84
N LYS A 214 -5.84 -14.26 -21.71
CA LYS A 214 -6.65 -15.01 -22.66
C LYS A 214 -8.14 -14.79 -22.34
N PHE A 215 -8.96 -15.05 -23.33
CA PHE A 215 -10.41 -15.01 -23.23
C PHE A 215 -10.99 -16.41 -23.45
N SER A 216 -12.18 -16.66 -22.89
CA SER A 216 -12.97 -17.84 -23.17
C SER A 216 -13.21 -18.03 -24.69
N GLU A 217 -13.59 -19.21 -25.11
CA GLU A 217 -13.80 -19.52 -26.55
C GLU A 217 -14.84 -18.60 -27.19
N ASP A 218 -15.88 -18.22 -26.43
CA ASP A 218 -16.92 -17.28 -26.87
C ASP A 218 -16.45 -15.81 -26.75
N LYS A 219 -15.21 -15.56 -26.34
CA LYS A 219 -14.58 -14.23 -26.18
C LYS A 219 -15.31 -13.26 -25.26
N ARG A 220 -16.11 -13.77 -24.33
CA ARG A 220 -16.88 -12.94 -23.40
C ARG A 220 -16.13 -12.67 -22.11
N GLU A 221 -15.46 -13.67 -21.56
CA GLU A 221 -14.80 -13.61 -20.26
C GLU A 221 -13.29 -13.73 -20.38
N VAL A 222 -12.61 -13.11 -19.45
CA VAL A 222 -11.17 -13.26 -19.27
C VAL A 222 -10.87 -14.58 -18.54
N ILE A 223 -9.70 -15.15 -18.81
CA ILE A 223 -9.16 -16.32 -18.10
C ILE A 223 -8.10 -15.81 -17.11
N PRO A 224 -8.46 -15.58 -15.84
CA PRO A 224 -7.62 -14.88 -14.88
C PRO A 224 -6.25 -15.51 -14.65
N GLU A 225 -6.14 -16.83 -14.72
CA GLU A 225 -4.91 -17.60 -14.53
C GLU A 225 -3.86 -17.31 -15.60
N THR A 226 -4.29 -16.75 -16.74
CA THR A 226 -3.41 -16.38 -17.85
C THR A 226 -2.97 -14.93 -17.83
N ALA A 227 -3.41 -14.17 -16.81
CA ALA A 227 -3.17 -12.73 -16.73
C ALA A 227 -1.68 -12.39 -16.52
N ILE A 228 -1.18 -11.48 -17.34
CA ILE A 228 0.18 -10.95 -17.26
C ILE A 228 0.10 -9.42 -17.38
N GLY A 229 0.66 -8.72 -16.38
CA GLY A 229 0.91 -7.30 -16.46
C GLY A 229 2.33 -7.02 -16.97
N ILE A 230 2.47 -6.11 -17.90
CA ILE A 230 3.76 -5.57 -18.34
C ILE A 230 3.80 -4.10 -17.95
N TRP A 231 4.60 -3.80 -16.95
CA TRP A 231 4.79 -2.45 -16.45
C TRP A 231 6.18 -1.93 -16.83
N ASN A 232 6.25 -0.66 -17.23
CA ASN A 232 7.50 -0.01 -17.56
C ASN A 232 7.44 1.50 -17.28
N LYS A 233 8.63 2.12 -17.19
CA LYS A 233 8.85 3.55 -17.02
C LYS A 233 9.57 4.18 -18.23
N TYR A 234 9.33 3.67 -19.43
CA TYR A 234 9.83 4.29 -20.67
C TYR A 234 9.00 5.52 -20.98
N GLU A 235 9.50 6.72 -20.63
CA GLU A 235 8.75 7.96 -20.80
C GLU A 235 8.32 8.20 -22.25
N ASP A 236 9.19 7.93 -23.24
CA ASP A 236 8.84 8.13 -24.66
C ASP A 236 7.71 7.18 -25.08
N VAL A 237 7.71 5.94 -24.59
CA VAL A 237 6.65 4.98 -24.87
C VAL A 237 5.35 5.42 -24.19
N ALA A 238 5.41 5.75 -22.89
CA ALA A 238 4.25 6.20 -22.12
C ALA A 238 3.64 7.47 -22.73
N ARG A 239 4.46 8.44 -23.13
CA ARG A 239 4.04 9.69 -23.80
C ARG A 239 3.33 9.41 -25.11
N ASN A 240 3.88 8.54 -25.97
CA ASN A 240 3.25 8.17 -27.25
C ASN A 240 1.87 7.52 -27.05
N TYR A 241 1.77 6.62 -26.06
CA TYR A 241 0.47 6.01 -25.71
C TYR A 241 -0.51 7.04 -25.15
N ASP A 242 -0.03 7.98 -24.35
CA ASP A 242 -0.83 9.05 -23.77
C ASP A 242 -1.38 10.02 -24.83
N GLU A 243 -0.56 10.45 -25.77
CA GLU A 243 -0.96 11.28 -26.92
C GLU A 243 -2.03 10.60 -27.75
N ARG A 244 -1.85 9.30 -28.05
CA ARG A 244 -2.87 8.52 -28.79
C ARG A 244 -4.16 8.38 -28.00
N PHE A 245 -4.08 8.23 -26.68
CA PHE A 245 -5.25 8.20 -25.81
C PHE A 245 -5.99 9.52 -25.84
N MET A 246 -5.31 10.64 -25.65
CA MET A 246 -5.90 11.98 -25.64
C MET A 246 -6.53 12.34 -26.99
N ASN A 247 -5.87 12.02 -28.11
CA ASN A 247 -6.42 12.19 -29.44
C ASN A 247 -7.72 11.40 -29.65
N GLN A 248 -7.79 10.18 -29.15
CA GLN A 248 -9.00 9.36 -29.23
C GLN A 248 -10.13 9.96 -28.35
N LEU A 249 -9.80 10.37 -27.14
CA LEU A 249 -10.74 11.00 -26.21
C LEU A 249 -11.37 12.25 -26.79
N GLU A 250 -10.56 13.14 -27.40
CA GLU A 250 -11.06 14.34 -28.05
C GLU A 250 -11.96 14.04 -29.25
N LYS A 251 -11.59 13.08 -30.10
CA LYS A 251 -12.43 12.65 -31.21
C LYS A 251 -13.81 12.17 -30.76
N ILE A 252 -13.86 11.40 -29.65
CA ILE A 252 -15.12 10.92 -29.06
C ILE A 252 -15.96 12.10 -28.56
N LYS A 253 -15.35 13.03 -27.81
CA LYS A 253 -16.04 14.22 -27.27
C LYS A 253 -16.62 15.11 -28.40
N ARG A 254 -15.87 15.33 -29.47
CA ARG A 254 -16.35 16.09 -30.65
C ARG A 254 -17.55 15.43 -31.32
N LYS A 255 -17.52 14.09 -31.51
CA LYS A 255 -18.65 13.34 -32.08
C LYS A 255 -19.90 13.42 -31.20
N GLN A 256 -19.76 13.43 -29.88
CA GLN A 256 -20.89 13.57 -28.96
C GLN A 256 -21.50 14.97 -29.00
N LYS A 257 -20.67 16.03 -29.06
CA LYS A 257 -21.15 17.43 -29.21
C LYS A 257 -21.97 17.60 -30.48
N ASN A 258 -21.50 17.07 -31.60
CA ASN A 258 -22.18 17.21 -32.89
C ASN A 258 -23.52 16.42 -32.94
N LYS A 259 -23.68 15.36 -32.14
CA LYS A 259 -24.96 14.63 -32.04
C LYS A 259 -26.02 15.30 -31.14
N ILE A 260 -25.62 16.27 -30.31
CA ILE A 260 -26.55 17.02 -29.44
C ILE A 260 -27.06 18.28 -30.15
N ILE A 261 -26.40 18.71 -31.22
CA ILE A 261 -26.72 19.93 -32.00
C ILE A 261 -27.62 19.58 -33.21
N GLN A 262 -27.73 18.30 -33.57
CA GLN A 262 -28.70 17.77 -34.55
C GLN A 262 -29.94 17.21 -33.85
#